data_54b862a35130d51dcae9a644a42f4c32
#
_entry.id   54b862a35130d51dcae9a644a42f4c32
#
_cell.length_a   1.000
_cell.length_b   1.000
_cell.length_c   1.000
_cell.angle_alpha   90.00
_cell.angle_beta   90.00
_cell.angle_gamma   90.00
#
_symmetry.space_group_name_H-M   'P 1'
#
loop_
_entity.id
_entity.type
_entity.pdbx_description
1 polymer ?
#
loop_
_entity_poly.entity_id
_entity_poly.type
_entity_poly.pdbx_seq_one_letter_code
_entity_poly.pdbx_strand_id
1 'polypeptide(L)'
;MMTTDPQGKHLSSEGQHLATISHDRRFWEVYLEFSDDPRWPSSYRGLLYFLPSENEGKDTARRTATIIIEDSYEEAVKKARAFKNHQLQGLLRSVLPEEGP
;
A
#
# COMPACT_ATOMS: atom_id res chain seq x y z
N MET A 1 1.79 24.83 -13.66
CA MET A 1 1.48 24.49 -13.45
C MET A 1 1.31 23.75 -13.22
N MET A 2 1.38 23.75 -12.81
CA MET A 2 1.12 23.11 -12.50
C MET A 2 0.79 22.28 -12.27
N THR A 3 0.75 22.17 -12.08
CA THR A 3 0.34 21.47 -11.86
C THR A 3 -0.05 20.66 -11.68
N THR A 4 -0.16 20.67 -11.57
CA THR A 4 -0.64 20.00 -11.38
C THR A 4 -1.08 19.21 -11.29
N ASP A 5 -1.26 19.24 -11.22
CA ASP A 5 -1.76 18.48 -11.11
C ASP A 5 -2.15 17.86 -11.27
N PRO A 6 -1.96 17.93 -11.39
CA PRO A 6 -2.55 17.25 -11.37
C PRO A 6 -2.56 16.35 -11.40
N GLN A 7 -2.68 16.06 -11.34
CA GLN A 7 -2.61 15.22 -11.22
C GLN A 7 -3.03 14.46 -10.65
N GLY A 8 -3.38 14.73 -10.40
CA GLY A 8 -3.90 14.13 -9.34
C GLY A 8 -4.32 12.80 -9.41
N LYS A 9 -4.97 12.42 -10.31
CA LYS A 9 -5.46 11.18 -10.28
C LYS A 9 -4.49 10.17 -10.22
N HIS A 10 -3.46 10.29 -10.86
CA HIS A 10 -2.61 9.20 -10.72
C HIS A 10 -1.82 9.28 -9.51
N LEU A 11 -2.11 10.19 -8.67
CA LEU A 11 -1.53 10.15 -7.43
C LEU A 11 -1.86 8.92 -6.75
N SER A 12 -3.04 8.42 -6.95
CA SER A 12 -3.42 7.25 -6.23
C SER A 12 -2.62 6.07 -6.64
N SER A 13 -2.13 6.03 -7.82
CA SER A 13 -1.39 4.86 -8.20
C SER A 13 -0.03 4.85 -7.56
N GLU A 14 0.45 5.97 -7.07
CA GLU A 14 1.70 5.95 -6.39
C GLU A 14 1.54 5.70 -4.95
N GLY A 15 0.42 5.99 -4.39
CA GLY A 15 0.17 5.73 -3.01
C GLY A 15 0.90 6.65 -2.06
N GLN A 16 0.72 6.44 -0.80
CA GLN A 16 1.38 7.18 0.24
C GLN A 16 2.33 6.27 0.95
N HIS A 17 3.56 6.69 1.09
CA HIS A 17 4.57 5.88 1.79
C HIS A 17 4.24 5.84 3.27
N LEU A 18 4.19 4.67 3.84
CA LEU A 18 3.87 4.49 5.24
C LEU A 18 5.08 4.12 6.06
N ALA A 19 5.92 3.24 5.57
CA ALA A 19 7.00 2.72 6.38
C ALA A 19 7.97 1.93 5.52
N THR A 20 9.13 1.67 6.08
CA THR A 20 10.09 0.73 5.51
C THR A 20 10.23 -0.39 6.54
N ILE A 21 10.04 -1.61 6.11
CA ILE A 21 10.17 -2.73 7.03
C ILE A 21 11.20 -3.70 6.48
N SER A 22 11.69 -4.57 7.32
CA SER A 22 12.63 -5.56 6.87
C SER A 22 11.99 -6.94 6.95
N HIS A 23 12.28 -7.78 5.98
CA HIS A 23 11.77 -9.13 5.95
C HIS A 23 12.72 -9.97 5.13
N ASP A 24 13.21 -11.03 5.70
CA ASP A 24 14.04 -11.99 5.01
C ASP A 24 15.26 -11.30 4.44
N ARG A 25 15.90 -10.44 5.24
CA ARG A 25 17.13 -9.77 4.89
C ARG A 25 16.98 -8.76 3.78
N ARG A 26 15.78 -8.33 3.50
CA ARG A 26 15.54 -7.29 2.52
C ARG A 26 14.69 -6.23 3.15
N PHE A 27 14.80 -5.01 2.64
CA PHE A 27 13.92 -3.94 3.06
C PHE A 27 12.81 -3.79 2.06
N TRP A 28 11.63 -3.46 2.55
CA TRP A 28 10.45 -3.29 1.71
C TRP A 28 9.82 -1.96 2.07
N GLU A 29 9.46 -1.21 1.03
CA GLU A 29 8.71 0.02 1.22
C GLU A 29 7.24 -0.30 1.23
N VAL A 30 6.51 0.30 2.15
CA VAL A 30 5.09 0.02 2.32
C VAL A 30 4.32 1.28 1.98
N TYR A 31 3.36 1.14 1.10
CA TYR A 31 2.54 2.26 0.65
C TYR A 31 1.07 1.96 0.87
N LEU A 32 0.30 3.01 1.12
CA LEU A 32 -1.14 2.92 1.10
C LEU A 32 -1.60 3.31 -0.29
N GLU A 33 -2.37 2.44 -0.93
CA GLU A 33 -2.87 2.71 -2.26
C GLU A 33 -4.39 2.64 -2.20
N PHE A 34 -5.07 3.60 -2.79
CA PHE A 34 -6.52 3.62 -2.79
C PHE A 34 -7.04 2.97 -4.05
N SER A 35 -8.09 2.18 -3.90
CA SER A 35 -8.73 1.56 -5.02
C SER A 35 -9.98 2.36 -5.34
N ASP A 36 -10.24 2.54 -6.63
CA ASP A 36 -11.35 3.33 -7.08
C ASP A 36 -12.44 2.39 -7.51
N ASP A 37 -13.41 2.15 -6.68
CA ASP A 37 -14.48 1.23 -6.97
C ASP A 37 -15.76 2.02 -7.15
N PRO A 38 -16.28 2.11 -8.35
CA PRO A 38 -17.48 2.92 -8.60
C PRO A 38 -18.70 2.45 -7.84
N ARG A 39 -18.71 1.23 -7.34
CA ARG A 39 -19.84 0.77 -6.56
C ARG A 39 -19.88 1.41 -5.19
N TRP A 40 -18.77 2.00 -4.74
CA TRP A 40 -18.69 2.58 -3.42
C TRP A 40 -18.09 3.98 -3.50
N PRO A 41 -18.78 4.89 -4.17
CA PRO A 41 -18.16 6.19 -4.48
C PRO A 41 -17.88 7.04 -3.26
N SER A 42 -18.57 6.83 -2.16
CA SER A 42 -18.31 7.64 -0.99
C SER A 42 -17.40 6.97 0.02
N SER A 43 -16.79 5.87 -0.34
CA SER A 43 -15.97 5.14 0.60
C SER A 43 -14.52 5.17 0.13
N TYR A 44 -13.60 5.30 1.05
CA TYR A 44 -12.18 5.27 0.74
C TYR A 44 -11.70 3.86 1.05
N ARG A 45 -11.37 3.13 0.00
CA ARG A 45 -11.00 1.74 0.12
C ARG A 45 -9.54 1.61 -0.20
N GLY A 46 -8.76 1.13 0.74
CA GLY A 46 -7.31 1.10 0.61
C GLY A 46 -6.72 -0.27 0.76
N LEU A 47 -5.58 -0.45 0.16
CA LEU A 47 -4.81 -1.65 0.28
C LEU A 47 -3.37 -1.27 0.56
N LEU A 48 -2.57 -2.23 0.94
CA LEU A 48 -1.15 -1.97 1.13
C LEU A 48 -0.37 -2.55 -0.03
N TYR A 49 0.64 -1.80 -0.44
CA TYR A 49 1.47 -2.13 -1.57
C TYR A 49 2.89 -2.22 -1.05
N PHE A 50 3.54 -3.33 -1.28
CA PHE A 50 4.89 -3.57 -0.80
C PHE A 50 5.84 -3.64 -1.98
N LEU A 51 6.93 -2.89 -1.90
CA LEU A 51 7.90 -2.84 -2.97
C LEU A 51 9.28 -3.01 -2.39
N PRO A 52 10.10 -3.92 -2.90
CA PRO A 52 11.45 -4.04 -2.36
C PRO A 52 12.21 -2.73 -2.55
N SER A 53 12.93 -2.33 -1.53
CA SER A 53 13.67 -1.08 -1.62
C SER A 53 14.72 -1.14 -2.71
N GLU A 54 15.35 -2.31 -2.88
CA GLU A 54 16.27 -2.44 -3.96
C GLU A 54 15.53 -2.98 -5.12
N ASN A 55 14.95 -2.19 -5.85
CA ASN A 55 14.04 -2.57 -6.87
C ASN A 55 14.71 -3.08 -8.09
N GLU A 56 15.18 -4.26 -8.09
CA GLU A 56 15.77 -4.79 -9.25
C GLU A 56 14.78 -5.45 -10.13
N GLY A 57 13.73 -6.04 -9.61
CA GLY A 57 12.73 -6.66 -10.43
C GLY A 57 11.45 -5.98 -10.19
N LYS A 58 10.91 -5.28 -11.12
CA LYS A 58 9.72 -4.58 -10.89
C LYS A 58 8.55 -5.43 -10.62
N ASP A 59 8.60 -6.66 -11.02
CA ASP A 59 7.46 -7.53 -10.82
C ASP A 59 7.43 -8.15 -9.46
N THR A 60 8.31 -7.75 -8.56
CA THR A 60 8.26 -8.33 -7.23
C THR A 60 7.40 -7.53 -6.30
N ALA A 61 6.74 -6.49 -6.76
CA ALA A 61 5.82 -5.74 -5.92
C ALA A 61 4.62 -6.59 -5.54
N ARG A 62 4.10 -6.39 -4.34
CA ARG A 62 2.96 -7.17 -3.84
C ARG A 62 1.89 -6.25 -3.29
N ARG A 63 0.65 -6.63 -3.45
CA ARG A 63 -0.48 -5.86 -2.95
C ARG A 63 -1.38 -6.75 -2.14
N THR A 64 -1.97 -6.21 -1.09
CA THR A 64 -2.97 -6.93 -0.33
C THR A 64 -4.33 -6.74 -0.98
N ALA A 65 -5.31 -7.45 -0.48
CA ALA A 65 -6.69 -7.11 -0.81
C ALA A 65 -7.03 -5.79 -0.13
N THR A 66 -8.21 -5.26 -0.38
CA THR A 66 -8.66 -4.06 0.30
C THR A 66 -8.85 -4.38 1.76
N ILE A 67 -8.13 -3.70 2.61
CA ILE A 67 -8.19 -3.94 4.04
C ILE A 67 -8.57 -2.70 4.82
N ILE A 68 -8.66 -1.55 4.18
CA ILE A 68 -9.04 -0.31 4.84
C ILE A 68 -10.26 0.22 4.13
N ILE A 69 -11.34 0.43 4.86
CA ILE A 69 -12.56 0.97 4.30
C ILE A 69 -13.06 2.02 5.27
N GLU A 70 -13.00 3.27 4.84
CA GLU A 70 -13.35 4.38 5.71
C GLU A 70 -14.16 5.40 4.94
N ASP A 71 -14.80 6.28 5.70
CA ASP A 71 -15.66 7.29 5.10
C ASP A 71 -14.89 8.51 4.66
N SER A 72 -13.68 8.70 5.11
CA SER A 72 -12.92 9.88 4.73
C SER A 72 -11.48 9.49 4.45
N TYR A 73 -10.83 10.32 3.66
CA TYR A 73 -9.43 10.13 3.35
C TYR A 73 -8.60 10.17 4.62
N GLU A 74 -8.91 11.11 5.49
CA GLU A 74 -8.12 11.26 6.71
C GLU A 74 -8.22 10.06 7.60
N GLU A 75 -9.40 9.48 7.70
CA GLU A 75 -9.54 8.30 8.52
C GLU A 75 -8.84 7.10 7.91
N ALA A 76 -8.85 7.00 6.60
CA ALA A 76 -8.17 5.91 5.94
C ALA A 76 -6.66 6.00 6.15
N VAL A 77 -6.10 7.19 6.03
CA VAL A 77 -4.67 7.38 6.23
C VAL A 77 -4.31 7.11 7.68
N LYS A 78 -5.16 7.56 8.60
CA LYS A 78 -4.89 7.35 10.01
C LYS A 78 -4.88 5.87 10.33
N LYS A 79 -5.82 5.11 9.77
CA LYS A 79 -5.86 3.70 10.01
C LYS A 79 -4.62 3.02 9.45
N ALA A 80 -4.19 3.42 8.27
CA ALA A 80 -3.01 2.83 7.66
C ALA A 80 -1.78 3.12 8.49
N ARG A 81 -1.68 4.32 9.03
CA ARG A 81 -0.50 4.68 9.81
C ARG A 81 -0.49 4.06 11.18
N ALA A 82 -1.59 3.49 11.60
CA ALA A 82 -1.66 2.84 12.89
C ALA A 82 -1.13 1.40 12.88
N PHE A 83 -0.88 0.84 11.70
CA PHE A 83 -0.31 -0.50 11.65
C PHE A 83 1.08 -0.51 12.25
N LYS A 84 1.35 -1.51 13.07
CA LYS A 84 2.66 -1.64 13.68
C LYS A 84 3.53 -2.52 12.81
N ASN A 85 4.81 -2.47 13.03
CA ASN A 85 5.76 -3.22 12.21
C ASN A 85 5.40 -4.68 12.10
N HIS A 86 5.08 -5.33 13.20
CA HIS A 86 4.81 -6.75 13.13
C HIS A 86 3.53 -7.03 12.35
N GLN A 87 2.59 -6.08 12.35
CA GLN A 87 1.39 -6.26 11.55
C GLN A 87 1.70 -6.12 10.08
N LEU A 88 2.54 -5.15 9.74
CA LEU A 88 2.93 -4.97 8.35
C LEU A 88 3.72 -6.17 7.85
N GLN A 89 4.58 -6.72 8.70
CA GLN A 89 5.33 -7.90 8.31
C GLN A 89 4.42 -9.09 8.07
N GLY A 90 3.39 -9.23 8.89
CA GLY A 90 2.43 -10.30 8.69
C GLY A 90 1.67 -10.15 7.39
N LEU A 91 1.29 -8.92 7.06
CA LEU A 91 0.59 -8.68 5.80
C LEU A 91 1.49 -8.95 4.62
N LEU A 92 2.75 -8.56 4.69
CA LEU A 92 3.69 -8.85 3.62
C LEU A 92 3.83 -10.35 3.43
N ARG A 93 3.98 -11.10 4.53
CA ARG A 93 4.11 -12.53 4.43
C ARG A 93 2.89 -13.16 3.75
N SER A 94 1.72 -12.59 4.01
CA SER A 94 0.50 -13.15 3.45
C SER A 94 0.40 -12.99 1.95
N VAL A 95 1.16 -12.08 1.36
CA VAL A 95 1.08 -11.86 -0.08
C VAL A 95 2.33 -12.33 -0.80
N LEU A 96 3.31 -12.85 -0.09
CA LEU A 96 4.47 -13.42 -0.74
C LEU A 96 4.18 -14.85 -1.14
N PRO A 97 4.78 -15.32 -2.23
CA PRO A 97 4.55 -16.70 -2.62
C PRO A 97 5.18 -17.61 -1.59
N GLU A 98 4.58 -18.79 -1.42
CA GLU A 98 5.14 -19.73 -0.53
C GLU A 98 6.34 -20.30 -1.11
N GLU A 99 7.42 -20.36 -0.34
CA GLU A 99 8.59 -20.89 -0.85
C GLU A 99 8.66 -22.25 -0.48
N GLY A 100 8.08 -23.02 -0.85
CA GLY A 100 8.00 -24.28 -0.39
C GLY A 100 9.11 -24.98 -0.16
N PRO A 101 9.24 -25.98 0.41
CA PRO A 101 10.39 -26.78 0.55
C PRO A 101 10.46 -27.59 -0.60
#